data_650b5ffb4cf76deeab95e28809a9540a
#
_entry.id   650b5ffb4cf76deeab95e28809a9540a
#
_cell.length_a   1.000
_cell.length_b   1.000
_cell.length_c   1.000
_cell.angle_alpha   90.00
_cell.angle_beta   90.00
_cell.angle_gamma   90.00
#
_symmetry.space_group_name_H-M   'P 1'
#
loop_
_entity.id
_entity.type
_entity.pdbx_description
1 polymer ?
#
loop_
_entity_poly.entity_id
_entity_poly.type
_entity_poly.pdbx_seq_one_letter_code
_entity_poly.pdbx_strand_id
1 'polypeptide(L)'
;MIEPHRGFETSEFANRCSKAQQAMTKSDIGALLLTSEADVRYFTGFMTQFWQSPTRPWFVLLPASGKPIAVIPSIGEQLMKSCYIGDLRSWASPAESDDGVTLLTTVIREQIGHSGKLGMMMGRETSIRMPLVDLQTLQNLLENVEFLDMTADVQKIRMIKSPAEQKKLMHVCKIVSDVFTSLPEWTFAGMPLNELFRRFKIKALESGIDDVSYLVGGAGPNGYQDIIAPPNNHPLLNGDVFMLDTGCLWDGYFSDFNRNFAIHHAHDTAKDAHQKLFDATEAALEILKPGITAADLFFVMDRELRPNQSSQNTGDSVGRYGHGMGIQLTEPPSHTDWDQTIIETGMAITLEPSINYGDGLTMVTEENLLIVDDGFVLMSTRASRNLPIIGNL
;
A
#
# COMPACT_ATOMS: atom_id res chain seq x y z
N MET A 1 -11.52 -9.50 -18.34
CA MET A 1 -11.23 -10.38 -17.19
C MET A 1 -12.54 -10.53 -16.41
N ILE A 2 -12.84 -11.71 -15.86
CA ILE A 2 -14.04 -11.89 -15.01
C ILE A 2 -13.74 -11.19 -13.67
N GLU A 3 -14.68 -10.37 -13.18
CA GLU A 3 -14.58 -9.72 -11.87
C GLU A 3 -14.40 -10.79 -10.78
N PRO A 4 -13.38 -10.64 -9.89
CA PRO A 4 -13.18 -11.61 -8.80
C PRO A 4 -14.32 -11.52 -7.78
N HIS A 5 -14.48 -12.59 -6.99
CA HIS A 5 -15.42 -12.60 -5.87
C HIS A 5 -14.98 -11.58 -4.80
N ARG A 6 -15.92 -10.77 -4.30
CA ARG A 6 -15.68 -9.85 -3.18
C ARG A 6 -15.62 -10.59 -1.86
N GLY A 7 -14.82 -10.10 -0.92
CA GLY A 7 -14.53 -10.79 0.32
C GLY A 7 -13.67 -12.03 0.12
N PHE A 8 -13.63 -12.89 1.12
CA PHE A 8 -12.86 -14.13 1.13
C PHE A 8 -13.67 -15.25 1.79
N GLU A 9 -13.37 -16.47 1.37
CA GLU A 9 -13.88 -17.65 2.05
C GLU A 9 -13.37 -17.75 3.50
N THR A 10 -14.15 -18.37 4.37
CA THR A 10 -13.78 -18.60 5.78
C THR A 10 -12.43 -19.28 5.92
N SER A 11 -12.08 -20.18 5.02
CA SER A 11 -10.80 -20.89 4.99
C SER A 11 -9.59 -19.98 4.79
N GLU A 12 -9.75 -18.89 4.07
CA GLU A 12 -8.68 -17.88 3.86
C GLU A 12 -8.33 -17.21 5.20
N PHE A 13 -9.33 -16.72 5.95
CA PHE A 13 -9.11 -16.12 7.26
C PHE A 13 -8.55 -17.12 8.27
N ALA A 14 -9.04 -18.37 8.26
CA ALA A 14 -8.52 -19.43 9.11
C ALA A 14 -7.03 -19.69 8.84
N ASN A 15 -6.62 -19.71 7.57
CA ASN A 15 -5.23 -19.92 7.18
C ASN A 15 -4.33 -18.73 7.62
N ARG A 16 -4.79 -17.48 7.43
CA ARG A 16 -4.08 -16.28 7.90
C ARG A 16 -3.88 -16.30 9.41
N CYS A 17 -4.93 -16.59 10.18
CA CYS A 17 -4.85 -16.72 11.63
C CYS A 17 -3.89 -17.84 12.04
N SER A 18 -3.96 -19.02 11.40
CA SER A 18 -3.08 -20.15 11.68
C SER A 18 -1.61 -19.80 11.46
N LYS A 19 -1.27 -19.08 10.39
CA LYS A 19 0.11 -18.64 10.15
C LYS A 19 0.62 -17.70 11.24
N ALA A 20 -0.21 -16.73 11.66
CA ALA A 20 0.14 -15.82 12.76
C ALA A 20 0.28 -16.57 14.10
N GLN A 21 -0.63 -17.49 14.42
CA GLN A 21 -0.57 -18.33 15.62
C GLN A 21 0.67 -19.22 15.65
N GLN A 22 1.11 -19.75 14.51
CA GLN A 22 2.36 -20.48 14.41
C GLN A 22 3.58 -19.60 14.68
N ALA A 23 3.58 -18.34 14.22
CA ALA A 23 4.63 -17.39 14.56
C ALA A 23 4.61 -17.03 16.06
N MET A 24 3.42 -16.76 16.62
CA MET A 24 3.25 -16.50 18.06
C MET A 24 3.78 -17.65 18.93
N THR A 25 3.53 -18.89 18.55
CA THR A 25 4.00 -20.07 19.28
C THR A 25 5.52 -20.12 19.41
N LYS A 26 6.26 -19.68 18.39
CA LYS A 26 7.75 -19.67 18.40
C LYS A 26 8.31 -18.72 19.45
N SER A 27 7.58 -17.65 19.79
CA SER A 27 7.98 -16.63 20.75
C SER A 27 7.20 -16.70 22.07
N ASP A 28 6.41 -17.78 22.27
CA ASP A 28 5.57 -17.99 23.45
C ASP A 28 4.60 -16.81 23.68
N ILE A 29 4.05 -16.24 22.60
CA ILE A 29 3.08 -15.15 22.64
C ILE A 29 1.67 -15.72 22.79
N GLY A 30 0.96 -15.28 23.82
CA GLY A 30 -0.37 -15.80 24.13
C GLY A 30 -1.50 -15.16 23.33
N ALA A 31 -1.32 -13.91 22.89
CA ALA A 31 -2.26 -13.21 22.03
C ALA A 31 -1.57 -12.12 21.21
N LEU A 32 -2.14 -11.75 20.04
CA LEU A 32 -1.71 -10.66 19.18
C LEU A 32 -2.80 -9.59 19.12
N LEU A 33 -2.48 -8.36 19.53
CA LEU A 33 -3.38 -7.20 19.45
C LEU A 33 -3.22 -6.50 18.10
N LEU A 34 -4.32 -6.39 17.37
CA LEU A 34 -4.45 -5.75 16.07
C LEU A 34 -5.30 -4.49 16.22
N THR A 35 -4.82 -3.35 15.74
CA THR A 35 -5.49 -2.05 15.89
C THR A 35 -5.58 -1.27 14.58
N SER A 36 -4.76 -1.57 13.58
CA SER A 36 -4.78 -0.89 12.28
C SER A 36 -5.91 -1.41 11.40
N GLU A 37 -6.37 -0.59 10.48
CA GLU A 37 -7.39 -0.99 9.50
C GLU A 37 -6.97 -2.22 8.69
N ALA A 38 -5.74 -2.19 8.17
CA ALA A 38 -5.23 -3.26 7.33
C ALA A 38 -5.17 -4.60 8.07
N ASP A 39 -4.64 -4.60 9.31
CA ASP A 39 -4.49 -5.82 10.08
C ASP A 39 -5.85 -6.39 10.53
N VAL A 40 -6.75 -5.53 11.03
CA VAL A 40 -8.10 -5.95 11.41
C VAL A 40 -8.83 -6.53 10.20
N ARG A 41 -8.79 -5.86 9.05
CA ARG A 41 -9.39 -6.36 7.81
C ARG A 41 -8.77 -7.67 7.35
N TYR A 42 -7.45 -7.78 7.39
CA TYR A 42 -6.72 -8.95 6.94
C TYR A 42 -7.11 -10.23 7.70
N PHE A 43 -7.27 -10.13 9.02
CA PHE A 43 -7.56 -11.27 9.87
C PHE A 43 -9.06 -11.55 10.07
N THR A 44 -9.94 -10.58 9.83
CA THR A 44 -11.37 -10.72 10.12
C THR A 44 -12.30 -10.47 8.93
N GLY A 45 -11.84 -9.73 7.93
CA GLY A 45 -12.69 -9.24 6.83
C GLY A 45 -13.51 -8.00 7.18
N PHE A 46 -13.31 -7.39 8.34
CA PHE A 46 -14.05 -6.20 8.75
C PHE A 46 -13.68 -4.99 7.90
N MET A 47 -14.65 -4.48 7.13
CA MET A 47 -14.49 -3.33 6.25
C MET A 47 -15.48 -2.23 6.63
N THR A 48 -14.98 -1.02 6.87
CA THR A 48 -15.79 0.17 7.12
C THR A 48 -15.00 1.43 6.78
N GLN A 49 -15.67 2.49 6.37
CA GLN A 49 -15.05 3.81 6.19
C GLN A 49 -14.88 4.58 7.51
N PHE A 50 -15.41 4.08 8.62
CA PHE A 50 -15.27 4.71 9.94
C PHE A 50 -13.84 4.71 10.49
N TRP A 51 -12.90 4.07 9.83
CA TRP A 51 -11.47 4.22 10.08
C TRP A 51 -10.96 5.65 9.91
N GLN A 52 -11.64 6.46 9.10
CA GLN A 52 -11.32 7.89 8.92
C GLN A 52 -11.69 8.73 10.14
N SER A 53 -12.60 8.28 10.99
CA SER A 53 -12.95 8.98 12.23
C SER A 53 -11.88 8.73 13.30
N PRO A 54 -11.35 9.75 14.00
CA PRO A 54 -10.38 9.57 15.07
C PRO A 54 -10.96 8.91 16.32
N THR A 55 -12.28 8.87 16.44
CA THR A 55 -13.00 8.23 17.54
C THR A 55 -13.30 6.76 17.22
N ARG A 56 -13.72 5.99 18.21
CA ARG A 56 -14.16 4.60 18.07
C ARG A 56 -13.02 3.69 17.60
N PRO A 57 -12.06 3.38 18.50
CA PRO A 57 -11.02 2.40 18.20
C PRO A 57 -11.63 1.02 17.96
N TRP A 58 -11.03 0.26 17.04
CA TRP A 58 -11.43 -1.09 16.70
C TRP A 58 -10.31 -2.04 17.10
N PHE A 59 -10.51 -2.76 18.19
CA PHE A 59 -9.52 -3.71 18.69
C PHE A 59 -9.90 -5.11 18.27
N VAL A 60 -8.93 -5.86 17.80
CA VAL A 60 -9.05 -7.29 17.53
C VAL A 60 -7.91 -8.01 18.22
N LEU A 61 -8.21 -8.97 19.05
CA LEU A 61 -7.26 -9.83 19.72
C LEU A 61 -7.28 -11.20 19.06
N LEU A 62 -6.17 -11.61 18.45
CA LEU A 62 -5.99 -12.98 17.96
C LEU A 62 -5.33 -13.80 19.07
N PRO A 63 -6.04 -14.74 19.73
CA PRO A 63 -5.45 -15.61 20.72
C PRO A 63 -4.51 -16.64 20.10
N ALA A 64 -3.63 -17.26 20.88
CA ALA A 64 -2.70 -18.30 20.43
C ALA A 64 -3.42 -19.52 19.80
N SER A 65 -4.72 -19.68 20.05
CA SER A 65 -5.56 -20.68 19.41
C SER A 65 -7.00 -20.18 19.27
N GLY A 66 -7.72 -20.67 18.26
CA GLY A 66 -9.10 -20.25 17.99
C GLY A 66 -9.20 -19.06 17.06
N LYS A 67 -10.37 -18.45 17.02
CA LYS A 67 -10.69 -17.31 16.15
C LYS A 67 -10.40 -15.98 16.84
N PRO A 68 -10.23 -14.87 16.06
CA PRO A 68 -10.09 -13.54 16.63
C PRO A 68 -11.26 -13.15 17.54
N ILE A 69 -10.97 -12.37 18.57
CA ILE A 69 -11.94 -11.75 19.49
C ILE A 69 -12.00 -10.26 19.16
N ALA A 70 -13.18 -9.77 18.83
CA ALA A 70 -13.38 -8.34 18.56
C ALA A 70 -13.77 -7.61 19.85
N VAL A 71 -13.08 -6.51 20.17
CA VAL A 71 -13.38 -5.61 21.27
C VAL A 71 -13.60 -4.23 20.66
N ILE A 72 -14.87 -3.86 20.46
CA ILE A 72 -15.23 -2.75 19.57
C ILE A 72 -16.37 -1.89 20.11
N PRO A 73 -16.52 -0.64 19.64
CA PRO A 73 -17.71 0.16 19.86
C PRO A 73 -18.98 -0.56 19.41
N SER A 74 -20.06 -0.45 20.19
CA SER A 74 -21.34 -1.11 19.93
C SER A 74 -21.94 -0.79 18.55
N ILE A 75 -21.63 0.37 17.98
CA ILE A 75 -22.06 0.76 16.62
C ILE A 75 -21.55 -0.23 15.54
N GLY A 76 -20.45 -0.92 15.78
CA GLY A 76 -19.84 -1.88 14.83
C GLY A 76 -20.31 -3.34 15.00
N GLU A 77 -21.11 -3.65 16.04
CA GLU A 77 -21.48 -5.04 16.38
C GLU A 77 -22.11 -5.80 15.22
N GLN A 78 -23.11 -5.20 14.57
CA GLN A 78 -23.85 -5.89 13.52
C GLN A 78 -22.96 -6.25 12.33
N LEU A 79 -22.07 -5.34 11.94
CA LEU A 79 -21.13 -5.60 10.86
C LEU A 79 -20.07 -6.62 11.27
N MET A 80 -19.50 -6.48 12.48
CA MET A 80 -18.46 -7.39 12.96
C MET A 80 -18.97 -8.83 13.14
N LYS A 81 -20.25 -9.03 13.51
CA LYS A 81 -20.88 -10.35 13.61
C LYS A 81 -20.90 -11.14 12.28
N SER A 82 -20.83 -10.45 11.14
CA SER A 82 -20.73 -11.08 9.82
C SER A 82 -19.29 -11.43 9.42
N CYS A 83 -18.30 -11.00 10.20
CA CYS A 83 -16.87 -11.21 9.94
C CYS A 83 -16.34 -12.51 10.55
N TYR A 84 -15.10 -12.86 10.25
CA TYR A 84 -14.42 -14.02 10.80
C TYR A 84 -13.94 -13.74 12.23
N ILE A 85 -14.83 -13.94 13.20
CA ILE A 85 -14.55 -13.77 14.64
C ILE A 85 -15.09 -14.96 15.46
N GLY A 86 -14.53 -15.17 16.65
CA GLY A 86 -14.99 -16.20 17.63
C GLY A 86 -15.83 -15.61 18.74
N ASP A 87 -15.51 -14.40 19.20
CA ASP A 87 -16.22 -13.69 20.26
C ASP A 87 -16.24 -12.19 19.97
N LEU A 88 -17.23 -11.48 20.53
CA LEU A 88 -17.41 -10.05 20.37
C LEU A 88 -17.79 -9.42 21.72
N ARG A 89 -17.01 -8.45 22.12
CA ARG A 89 -17.25 -7.60 23.29
C ARG A 89 -17.37 -6.15 22.83
N SER A 90 -18.28 -5.40 23.42
CA SER A 90 -18.53 -4.03 22.99
C SER A 90 -18.83 -3.08 24.14
N TRP A 91 -18.64 -1.81 23.89
CA TRP A 91 -18.98 -0.72 24.80
C TRP A 91 -19.67 0.41 24.04
N ALA A 92 -20.36 1.30 24.78
CA ALA A 92 -20.93 2.52 24.20
C ALA A 92 -19.82 3.57 24.01
N SER A 93 -19.46 3.87 22.77
CA SER A 93 -18.44 4.86 22.41
C SER A 93 -19.06 6.08 21.70
N PRO A 94 -18.55 7.31 21.90
CA PRO A 94 -17.40 7.65 22.76
C PRO A 94 -17.78 7.63 24.25
N ALA A 95 -16.83 7.23 25.09
CA ALA A 95 -16.97 7.28 26.54
C ALA A 95 -15.98 8.30 27.13
N GLU A 96 -16.40 9.07 28.15
CA GLU A 96 -15.65 10.21 28.66
C GLU A 96 -14.30 9.81 29.28
N SER A 97 -14.30 8.74 30.05
CA SER A 97 -13.14 8.33 30.87
C SER A 97 -12.46 7.05 30.42
N ASP A 98 -13.14 6.19 29.66
CA ASP A 98 -12.62 4.89 29.22
C ASP A 98 -13.31 4.46 27.92
N ASP A 99 -12.65 4.73 26.81
CA ASP A 99 -13.18 4.36 25.49
C ASP A 99 -12.75 2.91 25.10
N GLY A 100 -13.04 1.96 25.99
CA GLY A 100 -12.89 0.51 25.78
C GLY A 100 -11.58 -0.08 26.29
N VAL A 101 -10.69 0.69 26.90
CA VAL A 101 -9.36 0.23 27.35
C VAL A 101 -9.47 -0.81 28.49
N THR A 102 -10.35 -0.57 29.46
CA THR A 102 -10.58 -1.51 30.56
C THR A 102 -11.19 -2.83 30.06
N LEU A 103 -12.12 -2.75 29.11
CA LEU A 103 -12.71 -3.93 28.47
C LEU A 103 -11.65 -4.72 27.71
N LEU A 104 -10.82 -4.04 26.91
CA LEU A 104 -9.69 -4.63 26.19
C LEU A 104 -8.72 -5.32 27.17
N THR A 105 -8.35 -4.63 28.27
CA THR A 105 -7.48 -5.19 29.31
C THR A 105 -8.05 -6.50 29.89
N THR A 106 -9.36 -6.52 30.14
CA THR A 106 -10.05 -7.70 30.66
C THR A 106 -9.95 -8.87 29.68
N VAL A 107 -10.25 -8.62 28.41
CA VAL A 107 -10.17 -9.65 27.36
C VAL A 107 -8.73 -10.15 27.16
N ILE A 108 -7.74 -9.27 27.21
CA ILE A 108 -6.32 -9.65 27.13
C ILE A 108 -5.98 -10.60 28.31
N ARG A 109 -6.34 -10.24 29.55
CA ARG A 109 -6.08 -11.09 30.72
C ARG A 109 -6.80 -12.45 30.67
N GLU A 110 -7.98 -12.50 30.10
CA GLU A 110 -8.69 -13.77 29.86
C GLU A 110 -7.88 -14.72 28.96
N GLN A 111 -7.09 -14.18 28.02
CA GLN A 111 -6.34 -14.98 27.05
C GLN A 111 -4.92 -15.33 27.53
N ILE A 112 -4.22 -14.38 28.19
CA ILE A 112 -2.81 -14.54 28.51
C ILE A 112 -2.50 -14.53 30.02
N GLY A 113 -3.52 -14.38 30.86
CA GLY A 113 -3.34 -14.21 32.31
C GLY A 113 -2.78 -12.84 32.70
N HIS A 114 -2.20 -12.77 33.91
CA HIS A 114 -1.70 -11.51 34.46
C HIS A 114 -0.24 -11.18 34.08
N SER A 115 0.52 -12.16 33.56
CA SER A 115 1.96 -12.04 33.29
C SER A 115 2.39 -12.73 32.01
N GLY A 116 1.48 -12.84 31.06
CA GLY A 116 1.76 -13.45 29.75
C GLY A 116 2.43 -12.48 28.78
N LYS A 117 2.57 -12.92 27.52
CA LYS A 117 3.17 -12.13 26.44
C LYS A 117 2.10 -11.72 25.44
N LEU A 118 2.07 -10.42 25.12
CA LEU A 118 1.18 -9.80 24.15
C LEU A 118 1.97 -9.32 22.93
N GLY A 119 1.68 -9.87 21.77
CA GLY A 119 2.20 -9.37 20.50
C GLY A 119 1.47 -8.11 20.04
N MET A 120 2.18 -7.18 19.44
CA MET A 120 1.64 -6.00 18.78
C MET A 120 2.45 -5.64 17.53
N MET A 121 1.86 -4.84 16.64
CA MET A 121 2.59 -4.21 15.54
C MET A 121 3.29 -2.95 16.06
N MET A 122 4.60 -3.04 16.35
CA MET A 122 5.38 -1.99 17.01
C MET A 122 6.52 -1.43 16.14
N GLY A 123 6.82 -2.10 15.03
CA GLY A 123 7.94 -1.78 14.15
C GLY A 123 7.65 -0.66 13.15
N ARG A 124 8.62 -0.43 12.27
CA ARG A 124 8.51 0.59 11.21
C ARG A 124 7.42 0.23 10.20
N GLU A 125 6.90 1.26 9.51
CA GLU A 125 5.84 1.15 8.50
C GLU A 125 4.54 0.51 9.05
N THR A 126 4.31 0.66 10.36
CA THR A 126 3.08 0.28 11.03
C THR A 126 2.47 1.48 11.76
N SER A 127 1.22 1.36 12.16
CA SER A 127 0.54 2.35 12.98
C SER A 127 -0.33 1.68 14.03
N ILE A 128 -0.32 2.26 15.23
CA ILE A 128 -1.25 1.91 16.30
C ILE A 128 -2.41 2.90 16.22
N ARG A 129 -3.59 2.43 15.83
CA ARG A 129 -4.78 3.28 15.77
C ARG A 129 -5.48 3.29 17.14
N MET A 130 -4.80 3.91 18.09
CA MET A 130 -5.23 4.10 19.47
C MET A 130 -4.63 5.43 19.95
N PRO A 131 -5.34 6.26 20.74
CA PRO A 131 -4.74 7.41 21.38
C PRO A 131 -3.56 7.00 22.24
N LEU A 132 -2.50 7.81 22.23
CA LEU A 132 -1.29 7.51 23.04
C LEU A 132 -1.62 7.34 24.53
N VAL A 133 -2.51 8.17 25.06
CA VAL A 133 -2.95 8.07 26.46
C VAL A 133 -3.63 6.74 26.78
N ASP A 134 -4.41 6.21 25.82
CA ASP A 134 -5.08 4.91 25.97
C ASP A 134 -4.07 3.77 25.92
N LEU A 135 -3.05 3.86 25.05
CA LEU A 135 -1.97 2.89 25.01
C LEU A 135 -1.17 2.89 26.32
N GLN A 136 -0.84 4.07 26.86
CA GLN A 136 -0.16 4.19 28.16
C GLN A 136 -1.03 3.62 29.30
N THR A 137 -2.32 3.89 29.28
CA THR A 137 -3.28 3.32 30.25
C THR A 137 -3.33 1.81 30.15
N LEU A 138 -3.41 1.26 28.93
CA LEU A 138 -3.35 -0.19 28.69
C LEU A 138 -2.07 -0.82 29.26
N GLN A 139 -0.91 -0.21 28.98
CA GLN A 139 0.37 -0.67 29.48
C GLN A 139 0.45 -0.64 31.02
N ASN A 140 -0.05 0.42 31.65
CA ASN A 140 -0.12 0.53 33.11
C ASN A 140 -1.04 -0.52 33.74
N LEU A 141 -2.20 -0.76 33.11
CA LEU A 141 -3.11 -1.82 33.56
C LEU A 141 -2.53 -3.23 33.37
N LEU A 142 -1.64 -3.41 32.43
CA LEU A 142 -0.95 -4.66 32.08
C LEU A 142 0.52 -4.67 32.51
N GLU A 143 0.86 -4.06 33.65
CA GLU A 143 2.24 -3.82 34.14
C GLU A 143 3.14 -5.08 34.17
N ASN A 144 2.55 -6.27 34.34
CA ASN A 144 3.28 -7.54 34.38
C ASN A 144 3.22 -8.32 33.06
N VAL A 145 2.61 -7.76 32.00
CA VAL A 145 2.54 -8.34 30.66
C VAL A 145 3.70 -7.85 29.83
N GLU A 146 4.41 -8.76 29.19
CA GLU A 146 5.47 -8.42 28.25
C GLU A 146 4.88 -8.10 26.86
N PHE A 147 5.16 -6.89 26.35
CA PHE A 147 4.75 -6.45 25.00
C PHE A 147 5.87 -6.77 24.01
N LEU A 148 5.56 -7.54 22.97
CA LEU A 148 6.52 -8.00 21.96
C LEU A 148 6.15 -7.53 20.57
N ASP A 149 7.16 -7.17 19.79
CA ASP A 149 6.98 -6.75 18.39
C ASP A 149 6.75 -7.96 17.48
N MET A 150 5.60 -8.01 16.82
CA MET A 150 5.20 -9.01 15.84
C MET A 150 5.18 -8.45 14.40
N THR A 151 5.73 -7.25 14.20
CA THR A 151 5.67 -6.57 12.89
C THR A 151 6.25 -7.42 11.77
N ALA A 152 7.46 -7.92 11.94
CA ALA A 152 8.14 -8.71 10.90
C ALA A 152 7.38 -9.99 10.56
N ASP A 153 6.80 -10.67 11.57
CA ASP A 153 6.05 -11.91 11.36
C ASP A 153 4.75 -11.66 10.59
N VAL A 154 3.97 -10.64 10.99
CA VAL A 154 2.70 -10.29 10.31
C VAL A 154 2.95 -9.77 8.90
N GLN A 155 3.94 -8.90 8.72
CA GLN A 155 4.32 -8.39 7.40
C GLN A 155 4.78 -9.53 6.48
N LYS A 156 5.56 -10.49 6.98
CA LYS A 156 5.97 -11.66 6.21
C LYS A 156 4.77 -12.50 5.74
N ILE A 157 3.73 -12.65 6.58
CA ILE A 157 2.52 -13.37 6.20
C ILE A 157 1.79 -12.62 5.08
N ARG A 158 1.72 -11.28 5.14
CA ARG A 158 1.04 -10.42 4.18
C ARG A 158 1.81 -10.25 2.87
N MET A 159 3.15 -10.33 2.89
CA MET A 159 3.97 -10.24 1.69
C MET A 159 3.60 -11.28 0.64
N ILE A 160 3.31 -12.51 1.05
CA ILE A 160 2.96 -13.60 0.14
C ILE A 160 1.45 -13.64 -0.06
N LYS A 161 0.99 -13.11 -1.19
CA LYS A 161 -0.42 -13.00 -1.54
C LYS A 161 -1.01 -14.35 -1.89
N SER A 162 -2.16 -14.68 -1.31
CA SER A 162 -2.93 -15.85 -1.72
C SER A 162 -3.44 -15.71 -3.16
N PRO A 163 -3.82 -16.80 -3.83
CA PRO A 163 -4.42 -16.71 -5.18
C PRO A 163 -5.68 -15.83 -5.24
N ALA A 164 -6.42 -15.70 -4.15
CA ALA A 164 -7.58 -14.82 -4.08
C ALA A 164 -7.18 -13.34 -4.00
N GLU A 165 -6.14 -13.01 -3.22
CA GLU A 165 -5.56 -11.66 -3.14
C GLU A 165 -4.94 -11.24 -4.49
N GLN A 166 -4.19 -12.13 -5.14
CA GLN A 166 -3.58 -11.89 -6.45
C GLN A 166 -4.63 -11.50 -7.50
N LYS A 167 -5.78 -12.19 -7.53
CA LYS A 167 -6.88 -11.86 -8.45
C LYS A 167 -7.44 -10.45 -8.24
N LYS A 168 -7.54 -10.01 -6.97
CA LYS A 168 -8.02 -8.65 -6.63
C LYS A 168 -7.03 -7.58 -7.07
N LEU A 169 -5.73 -7.79 -6.81
CA LEU A 169 -4.66 -6.91 -7.26
C LEU A 169 -4.61 -6.79 -8.80
N MET A 170 -4.66 -7.91 -9.51
CA MET A 170 -4.74 -7.94 -10.97
C MET A 170 -5.96 -7.17 -11.49
N HIS A 171 -7.10 -7.29 -10.82
CA HIS A 171 -8.35 -6.65 -11.22
C HIS A 171 -8.28 -5.12 -11.05
N VAL A 172 -7.88 -4.62 -9.88
CA VAL A 172 -7.78 -3.18 -9.65
C VAL A 172 -6.75 -2.53 -10.56
N CYS A 173 -5.58 -3.15 -10.74
CA CYS A 173 -4.55 -2.64 -11.65
C CYS A 173 -5.02 -2.60 -13.10
N LYS A 174 -5.80 -3.59 -13.54
CA LYS A 174 -6.40 -3.60 -14.89
C LYS A 174 -7.37 -2.44 -15.10
N ILE A 175 -8.30 -2.20 -14.15
CA ILE A 175 -9.27 -1.10 -14.24
C ILE A 175 -8.53 0.23 -14.34
N VAL A 176 -7.55 0.47 -13.46
CA VAL A 176 -6.80 1.72 -13.44
C VAL A 176 -5.95 1.89 -14.70
N SER A 177 -5.38 0.81 -15.22
CA SER A 177 -4.67 0.82 -16.51
C SER A 177 -5.56 1.24 -17.67
N ASP A 178 -6.81 0.77 -17.69
CA ASP A 178 -7.78 1.13 -18.74
C ASP A 178 -8.13 2.64 -18.65
N VAL A 179 -8.27 3.18 -17.44
CA VAL A 179 -8.50 4.62 -17.22
C VAL A 179 -7.31 5.44 -17.73
N PHE A 180 -6.07 5.07 -17.40
CA PHE A 180 -4.88 5.73 -17.93
C PHE A 180 -4.77 5.63 -19.46
N THR A 181 -5.11 4.48 -20.02
CA THR A 181 -5.11 4.28 -21.49
C THR A 181 -6.09 5.20 -22.18
N SER A 182 -7.24 5.47 -21.57
CA SER A 182 -8.26 6.39 -22.12
C SER A 182 -7.93 7.87 -21.91
N LEU A 183 -6.96 8.20 -21.05
CA LEU A 183 -6.67 9.59 -20.66
C LEU A 183 -6.43 10.54 -21.84
N PRO A 184 -5.69 10.16 -22.90
CA PRO A 184 -5.51 11.02 -24.07
C PRO A 184 -6.78 11.40 -24.81
N GLU A 185 -7.86 10.60 -24.71
CA GLU A 185 -9.11 10.84 -25.41
C GLU A 185 -9.93 12.03 -24.85
N TRP A 186 -9.69 12.39 -23.60
CA TRP A 186 -10.49 13.40 -22.89
C TRP A 186 -9.65 14.50 -22.22
N THR A 187 -8.33 14.48 -22.43
CA THR A 187 -7.39 15.51 -21.93
C THR A 187 -6.97 16.41 -23.09
N PHE A 188 -6.91 17.71 -22.86
CA PHE A 188 -6.60 18.71 -23.90
C PHE A 188 -5.87 19.93 -23.32
N ALA A 189 -5.17 20.66 -24.17
CA ALA A 189 -4.52 21.92 -23.81
C ALA A 189 -5.54 22.95 -23.30
N GLY A 190 -5.24 23.61 -22.19
CA GLY A 190 -6.12 24.55 -21.51
C GLY A 190 -6.96 23.92 -20.39
N MET A 191 -7.02 22.58 -20.28
CA MET A 191 -7.70 21.93 -19.15
C MET A 191 -6.95 22.22 -17.85
N PRO A 192 -7.60 22.74 -16.80
CA PRO A 192 -6.97 22.89 -15.49
C PRO A 192 -6.59 21.54 -14.87
N LEU A 193 -5.45 21.48 -14.19
CA LEU A 193 -4.94 20.23 -13.59
C LEU A 193 -5.95 19.63 -12.58
N ASN A 194 -6.61 20.47 -11.79
CA ASN A 194 -7.64 20.00 -10.85
C ASN A 194 -8.88 19.41 -11.56
N GLU A 195 -9.20 19.85 -12.77
CA GLU A 195 -10.27 19.26 -13.59
C GLU A 195 -9.85 17.90 -14.15
N LEU A 196 -8.60 17.78 -14.62
CA LEU A 196 -8.01 16.50 -15.04
C LEU A 196 -8.10 15.46 -13.93
N PHE A 197 -7.66 15.81 -12.72
CA PHE A 197 -7.70 14.92 -11.55
C PHE A 197 -9.14 14.53 -11.19
N ARG A 198 -10.07 15.48 -11.22
CA ARG A 198 -11.50 15.19 -10.96
C ARG A 198 -12.05 14.20 -11.98
N ARG A 199 -11.78 14.41 -13.26
CA ARG A 199 -12.22 13.50 -14.33
C ARG A 199 -11.63 12.12 -14.20
N PHE A 200 -10.35 12.02 -13.84
CA PHE A 200 -9.69 10.74 -13.57
C PHE A 200 -10.45 9.98 -12.47
N LYS A 201 -10.71 10.63 -11.32
CA LYS A 201 -11.47 10.03 -10.20
C LYS A 201 -12.85 9.55 -10.64
N ILE A 202 -13.59 10.38 -11.39
CA ILE A 202 -14.92 10.03 -11.89
C ILE A 202 -14.83 8.79 -12.79
N LYS A 203 -13.93 8.78 -13.76
CA LYS A 203 -13.75 7.65 -14.67
C LYS A 203 -13.32 6.37 -13.95
N ALA A 204 -12.44 6.47 -12.99
CA ALA A 204 -12.01 5.34 -12.18
C ALA A 204 -13.19 4.73 -11.40
N LEU A 205 -14.01 5.55 -10.73
CA LEU A 205 -15.21 5.10 -10.03
C LEU A 205 -16.26 4.51 -11.00
N GLU A 206 -16.50 5.14 -12.15
CA GLU A 206 -17.40 4.63 -13.20
C GLU A 206 -16.92 3.28 -13.77
N SER A 207 -15.62 3.03 -13.76
CA SER A 207 -15.01 1.79 -14.22
C SER A 207 -15.05 0.66 -13.20
N GLY A 208 -15.54 0.93 -11.96
CA GLY A 208 -15.87 -0.10 -10.97
C GLY A 208 -14.89 -0.25 -9.82
N ILE A 209 -13.95 0.68 -9.60
CA ILE A 209 -13.18 0.72 -8.36
C ILE A 209 -14.06 1.20 -7.19
N ASP A 210 -13.67 0.86 -5.98
CA ASP A 210 -14.41 1.25 -4.77
C ASP A 210 -14.04 2.65 -4.28
N ASP A 211 -12.77 3.05 -4.43
CA ASP A 211 -12.26 4.35 -4.00
C ASP A 211 -10.98 4.72 -4.71
N VAL A 212 -10.74 6.02 -4.88
CA VAL A 212 -9.45 6.61 -5.23
C VAL A 212 -8.83 7.13 -3.95
N SER A 213 -8.06 6.30 -3.29
CA SER A 213 -7.51 6.56 -1.95
C SER A 213 -6.55 7.76 -1.95
N TYR A 214 -5.74 7.87 -3.00
CA TYR A 214 -5.00 9.10 -3.30
C TYR A 214 -4.91 9.31 -4.81
N LEU A 215 -4.71 10.56 -5.19
CA LEU A 215 -4.34 10.99 -6.53
C LEU A 215 -3.54 12.28 -6.39
N VAL A 216 -2.26 12.19 -6.73
CA VAL A 216 -1.28 13.26 -6.63
C VAL A 216 -0.57 13.46 -7.96
N GLY A 217 0.24 14.50 -8.07
CA GLY A 217 1.04 14.77 -9.26
C GLY A 217 1.21 16.25 -9.54
N GLY A 218 1.86 16.54 -10.64
CA GLY A 218 2.19 17.89 -11.05
C GLY A 218 2.17 18.08 -12.56
N ALA A 219 2.19 19.32 -12.97
CA ALA A 219 2.31 19.71 -14.38
C ALA A 219 3.10 21.00 -14.50
N GLY A 220 3.86 21.14 -15.56
CA GLY A 220 4.54 22.39 -15.90
C GLY A 220 5.41 22.28 -17.13
N PRO A 221 6.01 23.42 -17.56
CA PRO A 221 6.90 23.45 -18.71
C PRO A 221 8.05 22.45 -18.57
N ASN A 222 8.13 21.51 -19.49
CA ASN A 222 9.13 20.44 -19.52
C ASN A 222 9.13 19.46 -18.35
N GLY A 223 8.21 19.57 -17.37
CA GLY A 223 8.19 18.69 -16.21
C GLY A 223 7.49 19.29 -15.00
N TYR A 224 7.69 18.64 -13.87
CA TYR A 224 7.13 19.02 -12.58
C TYR A 224 8.21 18.92 -11.49
N GLN A 225 8.02 19.65 -10.38
CA GLN A 225 8.97 19.72 -9.27
C GLN A 225 8.51 18.94 -8.04
N ASP A 226 7.25 18.53 -8.03
CA ASP A 226 6.62 17.86 -6.90
C ASP A 226 5.79 16.66 -7.39
N ILE A 227 6.00 15.51 -6.77
CA ILE A 227 5.33 14.25 -7.13
C ILE A 227 4.21 13.87 -6.19
N ILE A 228 4.05 14.61 -5.07
CA ILE A 228 3.02 14.33 -4.06
C ILE A 228 2.02 15.47 -3.88
N ALA A 229 2.13 16.53 -4.69
CA ALA A 229 1.26 17.68 -4.56
C ALA A 229 -0.19 17.36 -4.95
N PRO A 230 -1.17 17.97 -4.26
CA PRO A 230 -2.54 17.98 -4.75
C PRO A 230 -2.66 18.84 -6.02
N PRO A 231 -3.68 18.60 -6.87
CA PRO A 231 -3.86 19.36 -8.09
C PRO A 231 -4.17 20.84 -7.81
N ASN A 232 -3.62 21.69 -8.65
CA ASN A 232 -3.87 23.13 -8.65
C ASN A 232 -4.69 23.57 -9.88
N ASN A 233 -4.88 24.89 -10.05
CA ASN A 233 -5.61 25.45 -11.18
C ASN A 233 -4.72 25.71 -12.42
N HIS A 234 -3.50 25.19 -12.47
CA HIS A 234 -2.63 25.34 -13.63
C HIS A 234 -3.33 24.79 -14.89
N PRO A 235 -3.56 25.58 -15.93
CA PRO A 235 -4.06 25.06 -17.20
C PRO A 235 -2.91 24.33 -17.91
N LEU A 236 -3.16 23.12 -18.38
CA LEU A 236 -2.19 22.36 -19.20
C LEU A 236 -1.86 23.15 -20.48
N LEU A 237 -0.61 23.54 -20.63
CA LEU A 237 -0.14 24.33 -21.78
C LEU A 237 0.66 23.45 -22.75
N ASN A 238 0.82 23.95 -23.98
CA ASN A 238 1.67 23.29 -24.97
C ASN A 238 3.11 23.19 -24.44
N GLY A 239 3.68 22.00 -24.44
CA GLY A 239 5.01 21.74 -23.90
C GLY A 239 5.04 21.38 -22.41
N ASP A 240 3.89 21.42 -21.73
CA ASP A 240 3.82 20.89 -20.37
C ASP A 240 4.00 19.38 -20.38
N VAL A 241 4.73 18.90 -19.39
CA VAL A 241 4.75 17.49 -18.99
C VAL A 241 4.03 17.37 -17.66
N PHE A 242 3.13 16.42 -17.56
CA PHE A 242 2.38 16.17 -16.34
C PHE A 242 2.40 14.70 -15.95
N MET A 243 2.17 14.45 -14.68
CA MET A 243 2.08 13.13 -14.10
C MET A 243 0.84 13.04 -13.22
N LEU A 244 0.16 11.90 -13.28
CA LEU A 244 -0.80 11.46 -12.28
C LEU A 244 -0.26 10.19 -11.64
N ASP A 245 -0.30 10.17 -10.32
CA ASP A 245 0.05 9.04 -9.49
C ASP A 245 -1.13 8.69 -8.58
N THR A 246 -1.51 7.42 -8.54
CA THR A 246 -2.75 7.02 -7.88
C THR A 246 -2.70 5.64 -7.26
N GLY A 247 -3.25 5.57 -6.03
CA GLY A 247 -3.65 4.33 -5.37
C GLY A 247 -5.19 4.21 -5.38
N CYS A 248 -5.68 3.32 -6.23
CA CYS A 248 -7.11 2.98 -6.26
C CYS A 248 -7.36 1.70 -5.48
N LEU A 249 -8.56 1.60 -4.91
CA LEU A 249 -8.98 0.46 -4.11
C LEU A 249 -10.06 -0.36 -4.81
N TRP A 250 -9.93 -1.66 -4.77
CA TRP A 250 -10.99 -2.60 -5.07
C TRP A 250 -11.00 -3.72 -4.04
N ASP A 251 -12.15 -3.86 -3.37
CA ASP A 251 -12.35 -4.83 -2.27
C ASP A 251 -11.21 -4.82 -1.23
N GLY A 252 -10.70 -3.59 -0.95
CA GLY A 252 -9.67 -3.33 0.05
C GLY A 252 -8.23 -3.56 -0.38
N TYR A 253 -7.98 -3.88 -1.66
CA TYR A 253 -6.64 -4.03 -2.23
C TYR A 253 -6.29 -2.86 -3.13
N PHE A 254 -5.04 -2.42 -3.06
CA PHE A 254 -4.54 -1.25 -3.78
C PHE A 254 -3.99 -1.62 -5.16
N SER A 255 -4.18 -0.70 -6.13
CA SER A 255 -3.20 -0.45 -7.19
C SER A 255 -2.29 0.69 -6.76
N ASP A 256 -1.10 0.77 -7.31
CA ASP A 256 -0.13 1.83 -7.01
C ASP A 256 0.78 2.08 -8.19
N PHE A 257 0.41 3.01 -9.08
CA PHE A 257 1.27 3.38 -10.19
C PHE A 257 0.90 4.71 -10.83
N ASN A 258 1.89 5.32 -11.46
CA ASN A 258 1.76 6.60 -12.15
C ASN A 258 1.93 6.49 -13.66
N ARG A 259 1.54 7.56 -14.37
CA ARG A 259 1.81 7.75 -15.80
C ARG A 259 2.14 9.20 -16.11
N ASN A 260 3.10 9.38 -17.01
CA ASN A 260 3.54 10.66 -17.53
C ASN A 260 3.00 10.91 -18.93
N PHE A 261 2.67 12.16 -19.23
CA PHE A 261 2.19 12.61 -20.53
C PHE A 261 2.70 14.02 -20.84
N ALA A 262 2.83 14.36 -22.13
CA ALA A 262 3.12 15.70 -22.57
C ALA A 262 1.99 16.30 -23.42
N ILE A 263 1.83 17.61 -23.43
CA ILE A 263 0.82 18.33 -24.21
C ILE A 263 1.45 18.83 -25.50
N HIS A 264 0.98 18.35 -26.65
CA HIS A 264 1.40 18.65 -28.04
C HIS A 264 2.87 18.36 -28.37
N HIS A 265 3.79 18.61 -27.48
CA HIS A 265 5.22 18.29 -27.64
C HIS A 265 5.90 18.20 -26.27
N ALA A 266 7.08 17.61 -26.25
CA ALA A 266 7.94 17.56 -25.07
C ALA A 266 9.36 18.00 -25.48
N HIS A 267 10.05 18.68 -24.57
CA HIS A 267 11.46 18.97 -24.70
C HIS A 267 12.30 17.68 -24.65
N ASP A 268 13.45 17.68 -25.30
CA ASP A 268 14.30 16.49 -25.38
C ASP A 268 14.78 16.03 -23.99
N THR A 269 15.05 16.95 -23.06
CA THR A 269 15.42 16.61 -21.67
C THR A 269 14.35 15.79 -20.96
N ALA A 270 13.05 16.09 -21.16
CA ALA A 270 11.96 15.32 -20.60
C ALA A 270 11.81 13.94 -21.27
N LYS A 271 12.00 13.88 -22.60
CA LYS A 271 12.01 12.60 -23.33
C LYS A 271 13.15 11.70 -22.87
N ASP A 272 14.35 12.29 -22.71
CA ASP A 272 15.54 11.55 -22.24
C ASP A 272 15.37 11.08 -20.81
N ALA A 273 14.77 11.89 -19.91
CA ALA A 273 14.46 11.48 -18.55
C ALA A 273 13.48 10.30 -18.53
N HIS A 274 12.39 10.38 -19.30
CA HIS A 274 11.41 9.31 -19.43
C HIS A 274 12.05 8.02 -19.97
N GLN A 275 12.91 8.14 -20.99
CA GLN A 275 13.62 7.00 -21.57
C GLN A 275 14.55 6.32 -20.55
N LYS A 276 15.30 7.10 -19.76
CA LYS A 276 16.17 6.58 -18.71
C LYS A 276 15.38 5.81 -17.64
N LEU A 277 14.23 6.33 -17.23
CA LEU A 277 13.34 5.65 -16.28
C LEU A 277 12.79 4.35 -16.86
N PHE A 278 12.41 4.36 -18.14
CA PHE A 278 11.99 3.15 -18.84
C PHE A 278 13.12 2.12 -18.84
N ASP A 279 14.34 2.52 -19.24
CA ASP A 279 15.51 1.62 -19.30
C ASP A 279 15.90 1.09 -17.90
N ALA A 280 15.81 1.91 -16.85
CA ALA A 280 16.03 1.46 -15.47
C ALA A 280 15.00 0.40 -15.04
N THR A 281 13.72 0.59 -15.38
CA THR A 281 12.69 -0.42 -15.13
C THR A 281 12.95 -1.69 -15.92
N GLU A 282 13.31 -1.59 -17.22
CA GLU A 282 13.67 -2.78 -18.03
C GLU A 282 14.84 -3.57 -17.41
N ALA A 283 15.89 -2.86 -16.96
CA ALA A 283 17.02 -3.51 -16.30
C ALA A 283 16.60 -4.28 -15.02
N ALA A 284 15.64 -3.74 -14.25
CA ALA A 284 15.07 -4.45 -13.11
C ALA A 284 14.25 -5.67 -13.56
N LEU A 285 13.42 -5.53 -14.61
CA LEU A 285 12.62 -6.63 -15.16
C LEU A 285 13.49 -7.78 -15.71
N GLU A 286 14.64 -7.49 -16.28
CA GLU A 286 15.57 -8.51 -16.81
C GLU A 286 16.11 -9.46 -15.73
N ILE A 287 16.27 -8.97 -14.49
CA ILE A 287 16.79 -9.79 -13.37
C ILE A 287 15.70 -10.32 -12.47
N LEU A 288 14.47 -9.79 -12.57
CA LEU A 288 13.37 -10.03 -11.62
C LEU A 288 12.86 -11.48 -11.71
N LYS A 289 13.15 -12.23 -10.67
CA LYS A 289 12.66 -13.60 -10.45
C LYS A 289 12.74 -13.94 -8.96
N PRO A 290 12.06 -14.99 -8.49
CA PRO A 290 12.25 -15.49 -7.14
C PRO A 290 13.73 -15.81 -6.84
N GLY A 291 14.16 -15.44 -5.63
CA GLY A 291 15.52 -15.72 -5.13
C GLY A 291 16.50 -14.55 -5.15
N ILE A 292 16.23 -13.47 -5.89
CA ILE A 292 17.01 -12.22 -5.77
C ILE A 292 16.55 -11.43 -4.53
N THR A 293 17.33 -10.43 -4.13
CA THR A 293 16.96 -9.54 -3.02
C THR A 293 16.27 -8.26 -3.51
N ALA A 294 15.56 -7.59 -2.61
CA ALA A 294 15.02 -6.25 -2.88
C ALA A 294 16.15 -5.24 -3.19
N ALA A 295 17.32 -5.38 -2.53
CA ALA A 295 18.49 -4.57 -2.81
C ALA A 295 19.06 -4.80 -4.22
N ASP A 296 18.96 -5.99 -4.79
CA ASP A 296 19.41 -6.24 -6.18
C ASP A 296 18.62 -5.39 -7.18
N LEU A 297 17.31 -5.23 -6.95
CA LEU A 297 16.43 -4.36 -7.75
C LEU A 297 16.84 -2.90 -7.62
N PHE A 298 17.14 -2.45 -6.39
CA PHE A 298 17.64 -1.09 -6.18
C PHE A 298 18.92 -0.85 -6.96
N PHE A 299 19.93 -1.71 -6.80
CA PHE A 299 21.24 -1.50 -7.41
C PHE A 299 21.22 -1.53 -8.95
N VAL A 300 20.40 -2.37 -9.55
CA VAL A 300 20.32 -2.42 -11.01
C VAL A 300 19.68 -1.15 -11.57
N MET A 301 18.59 -0.64 -10.98
CA MET A 301 17.97 0.62 -11.38
C MET A 301 18.87 1.81 -11.11
N ASP A 302 19.53 1.84 -9.95
CA ASP A 302 20.45 2.92 -9.59
C ASP A 302 21.62 3.05 -10.56
N ARG A 303 22.14 1.94 -11.05
CA ARG A 303 23.24 1.91 -12.05
C ARG A 303 22.80 2.55 -13.37
N GLU A 304 21.58 2.28 -13.83
CA GLU A 304 21.04 2.88 -15.06
C GLU A 304 20.80 4.39 -14.90
N LEU A 305 20.29 4.80 -13.76
CA LEU A 305 19.98 6.21 -13.51
C LEU A 305 21.20 7.05 -13.17
N ARG A 306 22.20 6.47 -12.48
CA ARG A 306 23.38 7.18 -11.95
C ARG A 306 24.71 6.46 -12.26
N PRO A 307 25.03 6.22 -13.53
CA PRO A 307 26.19 5.39 -13.91
C PRO A 307 27.56 5.91 -13.44
N ASN A 308 27.65 7.20 -13.09
CA ASN A 308 28.90 7.86 -12.71
C ASN A 308 28.96 8.28 -11.22
N GLN A 309 27.99 7.88 -10.40
CA GLN A 309 27.95 8.26 -8.98
C GLN A 309 28.08 7.03 -8.10
N SER A 310 28.92 7.10 -7.06
CA SER A 310 28.89 6.08 -6.01
C SER A 310 27.66 6.30 -5.12
N SER A 311 26.96 5.25 -4.76
CA SER A 311 25.72 5.23 -3.99
C SER A 311 25.79 5.92 -2.60
N GLN A 312 26.95 6.40 -2.17
CA GLN A 312 27.18 6.91 -0.82
C GLN A 312 27.09 8.43 -0.63
N ASN A 313 26.84 9.23 -1.68
CA ASN A 313 27.01 10.69 -1.56
C ASN A 313 26.05 11.48 -2.43
N THR A 314 24.76 11.50 -2.15
CA THR A 314 23.95 12.58 -2.74
C THR A 314 22.76 12.93 -1.86
N GLY A 315 22.60 14.23 -1.56
CA GLY A 315 21.36 14.82 -1.05
C GLY A 315 20.18 14.70 -2.03
N ASP A 316 20.41 14.08 -3.20
CA ASP A 316 19.43 13.77 -4.25
C ASP A 316 19.04 12.28 -4.25
N SER A 317 19.40 11.50 -3.22
CA SER A 317 19.07 10.09 -3.16
C SER A 317 17.59 9.91 -2.87
N VAL A 318 16.89 9.30 -3.80
CA VAL A 318 15.58 8.68 -3.54
C VAL A 318 15.80 7.58 -2.49
N GLY A 319 14.96 7.53 -1.48
CA GLY A 319 15.13 6.54 -0.41
C GLY A 319 14.96 5.10 -0.88
N ARG A 320 14.16 4.88 -1.94
CA ARG A 320 13.87 3.55 -2.52
C ARG A 320 13.40 3.70 -3.99
N TYR A 321 13.43 2.60 -4.74
CA TYR A 321 12.92 2.48 -6.11
C TYR A 321 11.75 1.49 -6.22
N GLY A 322 10.88 1.47 -5.23
CA GLY A 322 9.69 0.64 -5.18
C GLY A 322 9.52 -0.09 -3.85
N HIS A 323 8.42 -0.79 -3.73
CA HIS A 323 8.01 -1.48 -2.51
C HIS A 323 7.03 -2.62 -2.77
N GLY A 324 6.68 -3.36 -1.72
CA GLY A 324 5.56 -4.29 -1.74
C GLY A 324 4.22 -3.54 -1.65
N MET A 325 3.16 -4.17 -2.15
CA MET A 325 1.81 -3.62 -2.12
C MET A 325 0.78 -4.71 -1.82
N GLY A 326 -0.41 -4.31 -1.38
CA GLY A 326 -1.46 -5.28 -1.07
C GLY A 326 -2.69 -4.67 -0.44
N ILE A 327 -2.98 -5.05 0.79
CA ILE A 327 -4.06 -4.49 1.61
C ILE A 327 -3.67 -3.10 2.18
N GLN A 328 -2.39 -2.77 2.18
CA GLN A 328 -1.86 -1.42 2.35
C GLN A 328 -1.23 -0.97 1.03
N LEU A 329 -1.20 0.34 0.83
CA LEU A 329 -0.55 0.95 -0.31
C LEU A 329 0.92 0.54 -0.37
N THR A 330 1.62 0.74 0.74
CA THR A 330 3.01 0.37 0.93
C THR A 330 3.11 -0.78 1.93
N GLU A 331 3.76 -1.85 1.51
CA GLU A 331 4.12 -3.02 2.32
C GLU A 331 5.60 -3.38 2.07
N PRO A 332 6.23 -4.16 2.95
CA PRO A 332 7.52 -4.77 2.60
C PRO A 332 7.42 -5.70 1.38
N PRO A 333 8.56 -5.91 0.66
CA PRO A 333 9.88 -5.33 0.88
C PRO A 333 9.98 -3.89 0.38
N SER A 334 11.04 -3.16 0.76
CA SER A 334 11.40 -1.87 0.18
C SER A 334 12.64 -2.01 -0.71
N HIS A 335 12.57 -1.58 -1.96
CA HIS A 335 13.74 -1.66 -2.87
C HIS A 335 14.72 -0.54 -2.53
N THR A 336 15.53 -0.80 -1.49
CA THR A 336 16.59 0.06 -0.95
C THR A 336 17.94 -0.67 -1.04
N ASP A 337 19.02 0.04 -0.88
CA ASP A 337 20.38 -0.54 -0.89
C ASP A 337 20.66 -1.49 0.30
N TRP A 338 19.86 -1.46 1.34
CA TRP A 338 20.02 -2.24 2.58
C TRP A 338 18.99 -3.37 2.77
N ASP A 339 17.89 -3.41 2.01
CA ASP A 339 16.86 -4.44 2.22
C ASP A 339 17.22 -5.77 1.55
N GLN A 340 17.62 -6.74 2.36
CA GLN A 340 18.02 -8.08 1.95
C GLN A 340 16.87 -9.08 1.87
N THR A 341 15.62 -8.61 1.90
CA THR A 341 14.44 -9.46 1.75
C THR A 341 14.50 -10.18 0.41
N ILE A 342 14.42 -11.52 0.47
CA ILE A 342 14.36 -12.36 -0.73
C ILE A 342 13.02 -12.18 -1.41
N ILE A 343 13.03 -11.94 -2.70
CA ILE A 343 11.83 -11.91 -3.53
C ILE A 343 11.31 -13.33 -3.69
N GLU A 344 10.06 -13.57 -3.32
CA GLU A 344 9.41 -14.88 -3.34
C GLU A 344 8.17 -14.88 -4.23
N THR A 345 7.83 -16.04 -4.78
CA THR A 345 6.56 -16.27 -5.50
C THR A 345 5.35 -15.85 -4.65
N GLY A 346 4.42 -15.13 -5.25
CA GLY A 346 3.25 -14.59 -4.58
C GLY A 346 3.43 -13.18 -4.03
N MET A 347 4.62 -12.61 -4.05
CA MET A 347 4.80 -11.19 -3.73
C MET A 347 4.20 -10.29 -4.81
N ALA A 348 3.55 -9.21 -4.39
CA ALA A 348 3.14 -8.11 -5.26
C ALA A 348 4.00 -6.90 -4.92
N ILE A 349 4.68 -6.34 -5.91
CA ILE A 349 5.64 -5.26 -5.74
C ILE A 349 5.45 -4.16 -6.77
N THR A 350 5.98 -2.98 -6.48
CA THR A 350 6.14 -1.88 -7.44
C THR A 350 7.59 -1.80 -7.90
N LEU A 351 7.83 -1.26 -9.10
CA LEU A 351 9.13 -0.73 -9.54
C LEU A 351 8.92 0.74 -9.85
N GLU A 352 9.55 1.61 -9.07
CA GLU A 352 9.27 3.05 -9.03
C GLU A 352 10.56 3.90 -9.11
N PRO A 353 11.35 3.76 -10.20
CA PRO A 353 12.53 4.61 -10.37
C PRO A 353 12.14 6.07 -10.58
N SER A 354 12.96 6.97 -10.05
CA SER A 354 12.81 8.42 -10.21
C SER A 354 14.14 9.10 -10.54
N ILE A 355 14.08 10.24 -11.25
CA ILE A 355 15.26 10.98 -11.67
C ILE A 355 15.01 12.50 -11.60
N ASN A 356 16.03 13.23 -11.13
CA ASN A 356 16.10 14.68 -11.28
C ASN A 356 16.84 15.03 -12.58
N TYR A 357 16.27 15.90 -13.42
CA TYR A 357 16.81 16.17 -14.76
C TYR A 357 16.95 17.66 -15.11
N GLY A 358 17.38 18.45 -14.14
CA GLY A 358 17.70 19.89 -14.29
C GLY A 358 16.60 20.80 -13.74
N ASP A 359 16.99 22.01 -13.38
CA ASP A 359 16.11 23.10 -12.90
C ASP A 359 15.12 22.69 -11.76
N GLY A 360 15.47 21.68 -10.97
CA GLY A 360 14.60 21.13 -9.92
C GLY A 360 13.45 20.28 -10.44
N LEU A 361 13.45 19.92 -11.73
CA LEU A 361 12.46 19.02 -12.31
C LEU A 361 12.77 17.57 -11.91
N THR A 362 11.72 16.84 -11.59
CA THR A 362 11.77 15.41 -11.30
C THR A 362 10.82 14.64 -12.23
N MET A 363 11.11 13.38 -12.44
CA MET A 363 10.19 12.44 -13.09
C MET A 363 10.25 11.08 -12.38
N VAL A 364 9.12 10.42 -12.29
CA VAL A 364 8.97 9.09 -11.76
C VAL A 364 8.12 8.25 -12.73
N THR A 365 8.43 6.97 -12.82
CA THR A 365 7.58 5.98 -13.51
C THR A 365 7.38 4.80 -12.59
N GLU A 366 6.20 4.18 -12.62
CA GLU A 366 5.89 3.09 -11.70
C GLU A 366 5.09 1.99 -12.38
N GLU A 367 5.44 0.75 -12.06
CA GLU A 367 4.77 -0.46 -12.52
C GLU A 367 4.43 -1.38 -11.36
N ASN A 368 3.27 -2.03 -11.44
CA ASN A 368 2.87 -3.06 -10.50
C ASN A 368 3.09 -4.45 -11.06
N LEU A 369 3.69 -5.32 -10.26
CA LEU A 369 4.08 -6.67 -10.65
C LEU A 369 3.66 -7.71 -9.62
N LEU A 370 3.30 -8.88 -10.11
CA LEU A 370 3.09 -10.09 -9.31
C LEU A 370 4.23 -11.08 -9.61
N ILE A 371 4.91 -11.54 -8.57
CA ILE A 371 5.98 -12.54 -8.70
C ILE A 371 5.36 -13.92 -8.82
N VAL A 372 5.77 -14.64 -9.85
CA VAL A 372 5.36 -16.02 -10.16
C VAL A 372 6.59 -16.95 -10.16
N ASP A 373 6.37 -18.27 -10.28
CA ASP A 373 7.45 -19.27 -10.11
C ASP A 373 8.66 -19.04 -11.03
N ASP A 374 8.41 -18.64 -12.28
CA ASP A 374 9.46 -18.46 -13.29
C ASP A 374 9.77 -16.98 -13.62
N GLY A 375 9.39 -16.04 -12.76
CA GLY A 375 9.60 -14.61 -12.99
C GLY A 375 8.48 -13.73 -12.44
N PHE A 376 7.82 -12.98 -13.31
CA PHE A 376 6.76 -12.03 -12.91
C PHE A 376 5.65 -11.91 -13.97
N VAL A 377 4.53 -11.33 -13.54
CA VAL A 377 3.44 -10.87 -14.41
C VAL A 377 3.22 -9.38 -14.14
N LEU A 378 3.20 -8.55 -15.18
CA LEU A 378 2.78 -7.16 -15.06
C LEU A 378 1.29 -7.09 -14.71
N MET A 379 0.95 -6.42 -13.63
CA MET A 379 -0.42 -6.14 -13.23
C MET A 379 -0.93 -4.84 -13.85
N SER A 380 -0.05 -3.82 -13.96
CA SER A 380 -0.31 -2.59 -14.72
C SER A 380 0.01 -2.79 -16.20
N THR A 381 -0.68 -2.04 -17.09
CA THR A 381 -0.26 -1.94 -18.48
C THR A 381 1.06 -1.17 -18.55
N ARG A 382 2.10 -1.80 -19.09
CA ARG A 382 3.45 -1.22 -19.17
C ARG A 382 3.43 0.19 -19.77
N ALA A 383 4.12 1.14 -19.13
CA ALA A 383 4.33 2.47 -19.67
C ALA A 383 4.99 2.40 -21.05
N SER A 384 4.64 3.33 -21.93
CA SER A 384 5.27 3.45 -23.25
C SER A 384 6.76 3.82 -23.09
N ARG A 385 7.61 3.23 -23.95
CA ARG A 385 9.03 3.61 -24.02
C ARG A 385 9.24 5.10 -24.32
N ASN A 386 8.42 5.64 -25.19
CA ASN A 386 8.42 7.06 -25.51
C ASN A 386 7.40 7.79 -24.64
N LEU A 387 7.75 8.98 -24.15
CA LEU A 387 6.82 9.84 -23.43
C LEU A 387 5.57 10.11 -24.29
N PRO A 388 4.38 9.69 -23.87
CA PRO A 388 3.15 9.88 -24.63
C PRO A 388 2.82 11.37 -24.81
N ILE A 389 2.39 11.73 -26.01
CA ILE A 389 2.03 13.12 -26.36
C ILE A 389 0.53 13.20 -26.65
N ILE A 390 -0.17 14.09 -25.95
CA ILE A 390 -1.59 14.36 -26.10
C ILE A 390 -1.79 15.58 -27.01
N GLY A 391 -2.77 15.51 -27.91
CA GLY A 391 -3.17 16.66 -28.76
C GLY A 391 -2.66 16.63 -30.19
N ASN A 392 -2.08 15.53 -30.65
CA ASN A 392 -1.80 15.26 -32.06
C ASN A 392 -2.98 14.47 -32.68
N LEU A 393 -4.19 15.06 -32.64
CA LEU A 393 -5.34 14.59 -33.42
C LEU A 393 -5.43 15.39 -34.71
#